data_7baad4a87bff707aad16dbf5c4719af4
#
_entry.id   7baad4a87bff707aad16dbf5c4719af4
#
_cell.length_a   1.000
_cell.length_b   1.000
_cell.length_c   1.000
_cell.angle_alpha   90.00
_cell.angle_beta   90.00
_cell.angle_gamma   90.00
#
_symmetry.space_group_name_H-M   'P 1'
#
loop_
_entity.id
_entity.type
_entity.pdbx_description
1 polymer ?
#
loop_
_entity_poly.entity_id
_entity_poly.type
_entity_poly.pdbx_seq_one_letter_code
_entity_poly.pdbx_strand_id
1 'polypeptide(L)'
;MQANKLFDLGGKVALVTSGSRGIGLQMAEALGEMGCKLAISARKQHELDAASAALRRTNIEVLTIAKDLGAATADAAASLVGAVLDHYGKIDVLVNNAGTVWGASAIEHSPEAWRKVMGLNVDACFHVACEVARRSMIPNNSGKIINIASIAGFGGSRPDGGVFSVAYNTSKGALITLTQTLATEWGKHNINVNAICPGYFPTKLSAGLAERADEIAKVTPLGRAGGDYDIKGPVVFFASEASRHVSGQALAIDGGGSAVILN
;
A
#
# COMPACT_ATOMS: atom_id res chain seq x y z
N MET A 1 20.72 0.73 20.97
CA MET A 1 19.97 1.82 20.28
C MET A 1 18.74 2.13 21.13
N GLN A 2 18.40 3.39 21.31
CA GLN A 2 17.17 3.77 22.02
C GLN A 2 15.94 3.46 21.17
N ALA A 3 14.82 3.06 21.79
CA ALA A 3 13.62 2.61 21.07
C ALA A 3 13.04 3.65 20.11
N ASN A 4 13.07 4.93 20.48
CA ASN A 4 12.58 6.02 19.61
C ASN A 4 13.43 6.16 18.32
N LYS A 5 14.73 5.86 18.38
CA LYS A 5 15.63 5.91 17.21
C LYS A 5 15.39 4.76 16.23
N LEU A 6 14.67 3.72 16.64
CA LEU A 6 14.29 2.63 15.72
C LEU A 6 13.31 3.08 14.65
N PHE A 7 12.56 4.14 14.88
CA PHE A 7 11.57 4.70 13.95
C PHE A 7 12.11 5.83 13.08
N ASP A 8 13.37 6.23 13.25
CA ASP A 8 14.00 7.28 12.45
C ASP A 8 14.15 6.83 10.98
N LEU A 9 13.64 7.62 10.07
CA LEU A 9 13.72 7.40 8.62
C LEU A 9 14.58 8.49 7.92
N GLY A 10 15.32 9.28 8.68
CA GLY A 10 16.19 10.32 8.15
C GLY A 10 17.14 9.82 7.06
N GLY A 11 17.14 10.50 5.90
CA GLY A 11 17.95 10.14 4.74
C GLY A 11 17.50 8.90 3.95
N LYS A 12 16.40 8.25 4.32
CA LYS A 12 15.76 7.20 3.51
C LYS A 12 14.96 7.80 2.37
N VAL A 13 14.82 7.05 1.29
CA VAL A 13 13.99 7.38 0.13
C VAL A 13 12.83 6.40 0.06
N ALA A 14 11.60 6.92 0.07
CA ALA A 14 10.39 6.13 -0.02
C ALA A 14 9.63 6.39 -1.32
N LEU A 15 9.32 5.31 -2.06
CA LEU A 15 8.40 5.35 -3.21
C LEU A 15 7.01 4.88 -2.77
N VAL A 16 5.99 5.72 -2.98
CA VAL A 16 4.58 5.39 -2.70
C VAL A 16 3.77 5.43 -3.99
N THR A 17 3.30 4.27 -4.45
CA THR A 17 2.43 4.20 -5.63
C THR A 17 1.00 4.62 -5.27
N SER A 18 0.33 5.37 -6.16
CA SER A 18 -0.97 6.01 -5.88
C SER A 18 -0.95 6.86 -4.59
N GLY A 19 0.16 7.59 -4.38
CA GLY A 19 0.42 8.40 -3.18
C GLY A 19 -0.22 9.80 -3.18
N SER A 20 -1.06 10.13 -4.16
CA SER A 20 -1.60 11.50 -4.29
C SER A 20 -2.85 11.78 -3.46
N ARG A 21 -3.47 10.76 -2.85
CA ARG A 21 -4.71 10.89 -2.07
C ARG A 21 -4.98 9.68 -1.17
N GLY A 22 -6.01 9.83 -0.29
CA GLY A 22 -6.48 8.75 0.58
C GLY A 22 -5.37 8.14 1.43
N ILE A 23 -5.45 6.84 1.73
CA ILE A 23 -4.45 6.17 2.58
C ILE A 23 -3.02 6.23 2.00
N GLY A 24 -2.88 6.30 0.68
CA GLY A 24 -1.57 6.46 0.03
C GLY A 24 -0.89 7.77 0.40
N LEU A 25 -1.65 8.88 0.41
CA LEU A 25 -1.14 10.19 0.84
C LEU A 25 -0.86 10.20 2.35
N GLN A 26 -1.74 9.64 3.17
CA GLN A 26 -1.53 9.54 4.62
C GLN A 26 -0.24 8.76 4.96
N MET A 27 0.03 7.67 4.24
CA MET A 27 1.29 6.92 4.39
C MET A 27 2.50 7.73 3.92
N ALA A 28 2.39 8.45 2.80
CA ALA A 28 3.45 9.33 2.32
C ALA A 28 3.76 10.44 3.34
N GLU A 29 2.72 11.10 3.89
CA GLU A 29 2.87 12.08 4.96
C GLU A 29 3.62 11.50 6.16
N ALA A 30 3.19 10.33 6.66
CA ALA A 30 3.83 9.71 7.81
C ALA A 30 5.31 9.40 7.58
N LEU A 31 5.66 8.88 6.40
CA LEU A 31 7.06 8.60 6.05
C LEU A 31 7.88 9.88 5.95
N GLY A 32 7.30 10.95 5.36
CA GLY A 32 7.95 12.25 5.28
C GLY A 32 8.11 12.92 6.65
N GLU A 33 7.10 12.87 7.52
CA GLU A 33 7.15 13.36 8.91
C GLU A 33 8.28 12.69 9.72
N MET A 34 8.62 11.43 9.37
CA MET A 34 9.73 10.68 9.99
C MET A 34 11.07 10.85 9.27
N GLY A 35 11.17 11.77 8.30
CA GLY A 35 12.43 12.19 7.66
C GLY A 35 12.74 11.54 6.31
N CYS A 36 11.82 10.75 5.71
CA CYS A 36 12.00 10.25 4.36
C CYS A 36 11.94 11.37 3.32
N LYS A 37 12.79 11.27 2.30
CA LYS A 37 12.55 11.88 1.00
C LYS A 37 11.51 11.05 0.26
N LEU A 38 10.52 11.69 -0.36
CA LEU A 38 9.41 10.99 -0.97
C LEU A 38 9.46 11.02 -2.50
N ALA A 39 9.11 9.90 -3.12
CA ALA A 39 8.61 9.84 -4.47
C ALA A 39 7.16 9.33 -4.42
N ILE A 40 6.22 10.09 -4.97
CA ILE A 40 4.83 9.67 -5.07
C ILE A 40 4.41 9.58 -6.54
N SER A 41 3.72 8.50 -6.90
CA SER A 41 3.18 8.36 -8.25
C SER A 41 1.66 8.29 -8.25
N ALA A 42 1.05 8.82 -9.30
CA ALA A 42 -0.37 8.70 -9.59
C ALA A 42 -0.62 8.96 -11.09
N ARG A 43 -1.84 8.70 -11.57
CA ARG A 43 -2.18 8.91 -12.99
C ARG A 43 -2.41 10.38 -13.36
N LYS A 44 -2.91 11.18 -12.42
CA LYS A 44 -3.38 12.54 -12.68
C LYS A 44 -2.41 13.57 -12.12
N GLN A 45 -1.84 14.38 -13.00
CA GLN A 45 -0.89 15.41 -12.62
C GLN A 45 -1.46 16.39 -11.60
N HIS A 46 -2.68 16.89 -11.78
CA HIS A 46 -3.29 17.84 -10.85
C HIS A 46 -3.49 17.29 -9.43
N GLU A 47 -3.74 15.95 -9.28
CA GLU A 47 -3.81 15.31 -7.95
C GLU A 47 -2.41 15.25 -7.31
N LEU A 48 -1.36 15.02 -8.10
CA LEU A 48 0.03 15.05 -7.65
C LEU A 48 0.48 16.45 -7.25
N ASP A 49 0.10 17.47 -8.00
CA ASP A 49 0.44 18.88 -7.71
C ASP A 49 -0.18 19.31 -6.36
N ALA A 50 -1.44 18.97 -6.14
CA ALA A 50 -2.13 19.23 -4.87
C ALA A 50 -1.46 18.50 -3.68
N ALA A 51 -1.12 17.23 -3.85
CA ALA A 51 -0.44 16.44 -2.83
C ALA A 51 0.97 17.00 -2.53
N SER A 52 1.72 17.33 -3.58
CA SER A 52 3.05 17.94 -3.45
C SER A 52 2.99 19.27 -2.68
N ALA A 53 2.02 20.13 -3.01
CA ALA A 53 1.84 21.39 -2.30
C ALA A 53 1.50 21.19 -0.82
N ALA A 54 0.71 20.15 -0.48
CA ALA A 54 0.39 19.81 0.90
C ALA A 54 1.63 19.32 1.66
N LEU A 55 2.38 18.38 1.10
CA LEU A 55 3.58 17.80 1.71
C LEU A 55 4.68 18.84 1.92
N ARG A 56 4.92 19.72 0.92
CA ARG A 56 5.93 20.78 1.02
C ARG A 56 5.62 21.83 2.08
N ARG A 57 4.33 22.08 2.38
CA ARG A 57 3.95 22.97 3.49
C ARG A 57 4.41 22.48 4.86
N THR A 58 4.64 21.18 5.00
CA THR A 58 5.20 20.55 6.21
C THR A 58 6.70 20.25 6.06
N ASN A 59 7.40 20.93 5.14
CA ASN A 59 8.83 20.77 4.84
C ASN A 59 9.24 19.34 4.39
N ILE A 60 8.33 18.59 3.81
CA ILE A 60 8.62 17.26 3.26
C ILE A 60 9.12 17.40 1.82
N GLU A 61 10.32 16.88 1.53
CA GLU A 61 10.88 16.80 0.18
C GLU A 61 10.13 15.72 -0.63
N VAL A 62 9.57 16.11 -1.79
CA VAL A 62 8.76 15.18 -2.60
C VAL A 62 9.00 15.36 -4.09
N LEU A 63 9.26 14.24 -4.76
CA LEU A 63 9.23 14.04 -6.22
C LEU A 63 7.85 13.49 -6.61
N THR A 64 7.22 14.09 -7.60
CA THR A 64 5.95 13.62 -8.17
C THR A 64 6.14 13.03 -9.55
N ILE A 65 5.53 11.86 -9.82
CA ILE A 65 5.68 11.16 -11.10
C ILE A 65 4.28 10.78 -11.61
N ALA A 66 3.86 11.42 -12.71
CA ALA A 66 2.63 11.03 -13.40
C ALA A 66 2.87 9.72 -14.15
N LYS A 67 2.28 8.63 -13.67
CA LYS A 67 2.42 7.30 -14.26
C LYS A 67 1.16 6.48 -14.10
N ASP A 68 0.68 5.90 -15.19
CA ASP A 68 -0.37 4.89 -15.16
C ASP A 68 0.27 3.50 -15.06
N LEU A 69 -0.03 2.82 -13.97
CA LEU A 69 0.36 1.43 -13.74
C LEU A 69 -0.73 0.44 -14.19
N GLY A 70 -1.85 0.93 -14.72
CA GLY A 70 -2.99 0.09 -15.13
C GLY A 70 -2.68 -0.83 -16.31
N ALA A 71 -1.67 -0.50 -17.12
CA ALA A 71 -1.16 -1.40 -18.17
C ALA A 71 -0.45 -2.65 -17.60
N ALA A 72 -0.09 -2.62 -16.30
CA ALA A 72 0.53 -3.72 -15.56
C ALA A 72 1.79 -4.31 -16.25
N THR A 73 2.55 -3.47 -16.95
CA THR A 73 3.75 -3.91 -17.71
C THR A 73 5.03 -3.68 -16.94
N ALA A 74 6.02 -4.53 -17.19
CA ALA A 74 7.37 -4.35 -16.67
C ALA A 74 7.98 -3.00 -17.09
N ASP A 75 7.70 -2.52 -18.30
CA ASP A 75 8.18 -1.22 -18.81
C ASP A 75 7.61 -0.04 -18.01
N ALA A 76 6.33 -0.11 -17.62
CA ALA A 76 5.72 0.93 -16.79
C ALA A 76 6.38 0.99 -15.41
N ALA A 77 6.68 -0.16 -14.82
CA ALA A 77 7.42 -0.26 -13.56
C ALA A 77 8.86 0.23 -13.70
N ALA A 78 9.58 -0.21 -14.74
CA ALA A 78 10.96 0.20 -15.02
C ALA A 78 11.10 1.71 -15.21
N SER A 79 10.15 2.33 -15.94
CA SER A 79 10.09 3.78 -16.14
C SER A 79 9.83 4.53 -14.81
N LEU A 80 8.90 4.06 -13.97
CA LEU A 80 8.62 4.66 -12.67
C LEU A 80 9.86 4.59 -11.76
N VAL A 81 10.43 3.40 -11.61
CA VAL A 81 11.60 3.17 -10.75
C VAL A 81 12.81 3.94 -11.26
N GLY A 82 13.00 3.98 -12.61
CA GLY A 82 14.06 4.77 -13.25
C GLY A 82 14.01 6.24 -12.84
N ALA A 83 12.85 6.87 -12.96
CA ALA A 83 12.69 8.28 -12.60
C ALA A 83 13.03 8.57 -11.12
N VAL A 84 12.73 7.65 -10.20
CA VAL A 84 13.11 7.80 -8.78
C VAL A 84 14.62 7.64 -8.60
N LEU A 85 15.23 6.65 -9.25
CA LEU A 85 16.67 6.40 -9.15
C LEU A 85 17.51 7.52 -9.78
N ASP A 86 17.05 8.08 -10.90
CA ASP A 86 17.69 9.22 -11.57
C ASP A 86 17.71 10.47 -10.67
N HIS A 87 16.68 10.63 -9.81
CA HIS A 87 16.55 11.79 -8.94
C HIS A 87 17.22 11.59 -7.57
N TYR A 88 17.03 10.42 -6.93
CA TYR A 88 17.48 10.18 -5.56
C TYR A 88 18.63 9.17 -5.45
N GLY A 89 18.97 8.44 -6.51
CA GLY A 89 20.01 7.42 -6.56
C GLY A 89 19.68 6.10 -5.88
N LYS A 90 18.60 6.03 -5.08
CA LYS A 90 18.20 4.83 -4.33
C LYS A 90 16.71 4.83 -4.02
N ILE A 91 16.21 3.66 -3.61
CA ILE A 91 14.89 3.46 -2.99
C ILE A 91 15.09 2.53 -1.79
N ASP A 92 14.91 3.05 -0.58
CA ASP A 92 15.02 2.28 0.68
C ASP A 92 13.68 1.65 1.08
N VAL A 93 12.57 2.31 0.79
CA VAL A 93 11.20 1.89 1.15
C VAL A 93 10.31 1.92 -0.08
N LEU A 94 9.57 0.84 -0.33
CA LEU A 94 8.52 0.77 -1.33
C LEU A 94 7.17 0.55 -0.65
N VAL A 95 6.20 1.42 -0.91
CA VAL A 95 4.79 1.22 -0.55
C VAL A 95 4.00 0.96 -1.83
N ASN A 96 3.66 -0.29 -2.08
CA ASN A 96 2.80 -0.73 -3.17
C ASN A 96 1.33 -0.52 -2.79
N ASN A 97 0.83 0.69 -3.05
CA ASN A 97 -0.52 1.10 -2.70
C ASN A 97 -1.46 1.24 -3.91
N ALA A 98 -0.93 1.23 -5.13
CA ALA A 98 -1.77 1.29 -6.33
C ALA A 98 -2.78 0.13 -6.36
N GLY A 99 -4.04 0.45 -6.59
CA GLY A 99 -5.09 -0.56 -6.63
C GLY A 99 -6.43 -0.01 -7.10
N THR A 100 -7.31 -0.94 -7.48
CA THR A 100 -8.68 -0.66 -7.91
C THR A 100 -9.61 -1.76 -7.43
N VAL A 101 -10.89 -1.48 -7.43
CA VAL A 101 -11.98 -2.41 -7.09
C VAL A 101 -12.99 -2.41 -8.22
N TRP A 102 -13.67 -3.55 -8.38
CA TRP A 102 -14.83 -3.70 -9.25
C TRP A 102 -15.85 -4.57 -8.53
N GLY A 103 -17.09 -4.06 -8.43
CA GLY A 103 -18.19 -4.76 -7.78
C GLY A 103 -19.10 -5.42 -8.82
N ALA A 104 -19.22 -6.74 -8.72
CA ALA A 104 -20.19 -7.54 -9.47
C ALA A 104 -20.32 -8.92 -8.81
N SER A 105 -21.44 -9.62 -9.03
CA SER A 105 -21.55 -11.05 -8.69
C SER A 105 -20.50 -11.85 -9.49
N ALA A 106 -20.08 -13.01 -8.98
CA ALA A 106 -19.06 -13.81 -9.65
C ALA A 106 -19.46 -14.22 -11.07
N ILE A 107 -20.76 -14.51 -11.29
CA ILE A 107 -21.29 -14.93 -12.59
C ILE A 107 -21.32 -13.77 -13.59
N GLU A 108 -21.56 -12.55 -13.11
CA GLU A 108 -21.67 -11.34 -13.94
C GLU A 108 -20.33 -10.60 -14.09
N HIS A 109 -19.28 -11.09 -13.46
CA HIS A 109 -17.97 -10.44 -13.48
C HIS A 109 -17.30 -10.64 -14.83
N SER A 110 -17.19 -9.55 -15.62
CA SER A 110 -16.59 -9.65 -16.94
C SER A 110 -15.08 -9.98 -16.91
N PRO A 111 -14.56 -10.68 -17.93
CA PRO A 111 -13.13 -10.95 -18.05
C PRO A 111 -12.27 -9.68 -18.06
N GLU A 112 -12.79 -8.58 -18.64
CA GLU A 112 -12.10 -7.27 -18.71
C GLU A 112 -11.98 -6.65 -17.31
N ALA A 113 -13.06 -6.68 -16.53
CA ALA A 113 -13.08 -6.19 -15.15
C ALA A 113 -12.14 -7.02 -14.28
N TRP A 114 -12.13 -8.35 -14.45
CA TRP A 114 -11.17 -9.24 -13.78
C TRP A 114 -9.72 -8.86 -14.09
N ARG A 115 -9.36 -8.80 -15.39
CA ARG A 115 -7.99 -8.44 -15.81
C ARG A 115 -7.58 -7.06 -15.31
N LYS A 116 -8.48 -6.07 -15.35
CA LYS A 116 -8.22 -4.72 -14.83
C LYS A 116 -7.87 -4.72 -13.35
N VAL A 117 -8.59 -5.49 -12.53
CA VAL A 117 -8.33 -5.57 -11.10
C VAL A 117 -7.04 -6.34 -10.83
N MET A 118 -6.89 -7.53 -11.41
CA MET A 118 -5.69 -8.35 -11.22
C MET A 118 -4.44 -7.65 -11.74
N GLY A 119 -4.49 -7.06 -12.92
CA GLY A 119 -3.38 -6.35 -13.52
C GLY A 119 -2.85 -5.21 -12.64
N LEU A 120 -3.75 -4.32 -12.16
CA LEU A 120 -3.30 -3.21 -11.33
C LEU A 120 -2.92 -3.65 -9.90
N ASN A 121 -3.71 -4.54 -9.29
CA ASN A 121 -3.51 -4.88 -7.88
C ASN A 121 -2.38 -5.90 -7.68
N VAL A 122 -2.15 -6.80 -8.64
CA VAL A 122 -1.17 -7.90 -8.49
C VAL A 122 0.02 -7.70 -9.42
N ASP A 123 -0.22 -7.66 -10.74
CA ASP A 123 0.88 -7.67 -11.72
C ASP A 123 1.72 -6.39 -11.62
N ALA A 124 1.08 -5.22 -11.53
CA ALA A 124 1.80 -3.96 -11.37
C ALA A 124 2.58 -3.90 -10.04
N CYS A 125 1.99 -4.40 -8.95
CA CYS A 125 2.65 -4.49 -7.65
C CYS A 125 3.91 -5.38 -7.74
N PHE A 126 3.79 -6.55 -8.36
CA PHE A 126 4.90 -7.48 -8.58
C PHE A 126 6.01 -6.85 -9.43
N HIS A 127 5.68 -6.25 -10.57
CA HIS A 127 6.67 -5.62 -11.44
C HIS A 127 7.42 -4.48 -10.75
N VAL A 128 6.72 -3.60 -10.03
CA VAL A 128 7.37 -2.50 -9.28
C VAL A 128 8.27 -3.06 -8.18
N ALA A 129 7.82 -4.07 -7.42
CA ALA A 129 8.63 -4.72 -6.40
C ALA A 129 9.91 -5.33 -6.98
N CYS A 130 9.81 -6.05 -8.11
CA CYS A 130 10.96 -6.65 -8.80
C CYS A 130 11.96 -5.59 -9.31
N GLU A 131 11.46 -4.49 -9.89
CA GLU A 131 12.35 -3.41 -10.38
C GLU A 131 13.08 -2.71 -9.23
N VAL A 132 12.37 -2.39 -8.13
CA VAL A 132 12.97 -1.78 -6.95
C VAL A 132 13.98 -2.73 -6.29
N ALA A 133 13.65 -4.00 -6.14
CA ALA A 133 14.55 -4.99 -5.57
C ALA A 133 15.82 -5.13 -6.42
N ARG A 134 15.69 -5.32 -7.73
CA ARG A 134 16.80 -5.54 -8.66
C ARG A 134 17.74 -4.34 -8.75
N ARG A 135 17.20 -3.12 -8.86
CA ARG A 135 17.97 -1.91 -9.18
C ARG A 135 18.43 -1.12 -7.95
N SER A 136 17.84 -1.38 -6.78
CA SER A 136 18.16 -0.64 -5.56
C SER A 136 18.41 -1.56 -4.36
N MET A 137 17.44 -2.34 -3.92
CA MET A 137 17.51 -2.98 -2.60
C MET A 137 18.52 -4.13 -2.54
N ILE A 138 18.58 -5.01 -3.57
CA ILE A 138 19.54 -6.12 -3.64
C ILE A 138 20.99 -5.60 -3.72
N PRO A 139 21.33 -4.65 -4.62
CA PRO A 139 22.67 -4.09 -4.66
C PRO A 139 23.11 -3.43 -3.35
N ASN A 140 22.18 -2.81 -2.61
CA ASN A 140 22.45 -2.16 -1.33
C ASN A 140 22.33 -3.10 -0.12
N ASN A 141 21.94 -4.36 -0.33
CA ASN A 141 21.68 -5.36 0.71
C ASN A 141 20.78 -4.81 1.85
N SER A 142 19.76 -4.07 1.49
CA SER A 142 18.82 -3.42 2.43
C SER A 142 17.56 -2.97 1.72
N GLY A 143 16.40 -3.16 2.35
CA GLY A 143 15.14 -2.66 1.81
C GLY A 143 13.91 -3.01 2.65
N LYS A 144 12.86 -2.19 2.49
CA LYS A 144 11.54 -2.42 3.10
C LYS A 144 10.47 -2.33 2.01
N ILE A 145 9.70 -3.39 1.82
CA ILE A 145 8.57 -3.43 0.89
C ILE A 145 7.30 -3.62 1.69
N ILE A 146 6.34 -2.73 1.47
CA ILE A 146 5.05 -2.71 2.15
C ILE A 146 3.95 -2.80 1.10
N ASN A 147 3.30 -3.95 1.00
CA ASN A 147 2.18 -4.16 0.09
C ASN A 147 0.87 -3.79 0.77
N ILE A 148 0.06 -2.96 0.13
CA ILE A 148 -1.25 -2.60 0.68
C ILE A 148 -2.29 -3.60 0.16
N ALA A 149 -2.51 -4.63 0.99
CA ALA A 149 -3.54 -5.64 0.76
C ALA A 149 -4.92 -5.13 1.22
N SER A 150 -5.67 -5.91 1.95
CA SER A 150 -6.96 -5.58 2.57
C SER A 150 -7.38 -6.74 3.47
N ILE A 151 -8.23 -6.50 4.47
CA ILE A 151 -8.94 -7.58 5.17
C ILE A 151 -9.78 -8.44 4.22
N ALA A 152 -10.20 -7.89 3.08
CA ALA A 152 -10.87 -8.64 2.01
C ALA A 152 -9.99 -9.76 1.41
N GLY A 153 -8.69 -9.74 1.62
CA GLY A 153 -7.77 -10.82 1.23
C GLY A 153 -7.76 -12.00 2.19
N PHE A 154 -8.37 -11.89 3.37
CA PHE A 154 -8.46 -13.00 4.34
C PHE A 154 -9.67 -13.90 4.11
N GLY A 155 -10.64 -13.47 3.30
CA GLY A 155 -11.86 -14.25 3.07
C GLY A 155 -12.81 -13.65 2.07
N GLY A 156 -14.04 -14.17 2.03
CA GLY A 156 -15.12 -13.68 1.17
C GLY A 156 -15.86 -12.48 1.77
N SER A 157 -16.67 -11.82 0.94
CA SER A 157 -17.59 -10.77 1.38
C SER A 157 -18.75 -11.36 2.16
N ARG A 158 -19.28 -10.62 3.14
CA ARG A 158 -20.47 -11.03 3.89
C ARG A 158 -21.70 -11.10 2.96
N PRO A 159 -22.55 -12.12 3.09
CA PRO A 159 -23.72 -12.29 2.22
C PRO A 159 -24.75 -11.17 2.34
N ASP A 160 -24.86 -10.58 3.54
CA ASP A 160 -25.90 -9.64 3.97
C ASP A 160 -25.50 -8.16 3.88
N GLY A 161 -24.29 -7.85 3.50
CA GLY A 161 -23.79 -6.49 3.75
C GLY A 161 -22.92 -5.87 2.67
N GLY A 162 -22.85 -6.41 1.48
CA GLY A 162 -21.82 -5.86 0.66
C GLY A 162 -21.96 -6.02 -0.85
N VAL A 163 -21.19 -5.22 -1.54
CA VAL A 163 -20.90 -5.38 -2.95
C VAL A 163 -19.97 -6.60 -3.08
N PHE A 164 -20.43 -7.63 -3.77
CA PHE A 164 -19.54 -8.73 -4.15
C PHE A 164 -18.40 -8.20 -5.01
N SER A 165 -17.19 -8.61 -4.72
CA SER A 165 -15.98 -8.09 -5.37
C SER A 165 -14.94 -9.20 -5.54
N VAL A 166 -15.33 -10.27 -6.23
CA VAL A 166 -14.52 -11.49 -6.37
C VAL A 166 -13.08 -11.22 -6.83
N ALA A 167 -12.89 -10.41 -7.87
CA ALA A 167 -11.56 -10.08 -8.35
C ALA A 167 -10.73 -9.29 -7.31
N TYR A 168 -11.37 -8.36 -6.58
CA TYR A 168 -10.70 -7.59 -5.54
C TYR A 168 -10.24 -8.48 -4.39
N ASN A 169 -11.14 -9.30 -3.82
CA ASN A 169 -10.79 -10.21 -2.73
C ASN A 169 -9.67 -11.16 -3.15
N THR A 170 -9.79 -11.78 -4.35
CA THR A 170 -8.74 -12.64 -4.91
C THR A 170 -7.41 -11.89 -5.05
N SER A 171 -7.43 -10.67 -5.60
CA SER A 171 -6.21 -9.89 -5.77
C SER A 171 -5.54 -9.53 -4.44
N LYS A 172 -6.33 -9.25 -3.39
CA LYS A 172 -5.80 -8.92 -2.07
C LYS A 172 -5.29 -10.17 -1.32
N GLY A 173 -5.90 -11.33 -1.53
CA GLY A 173 -5.34 -12.63 -1.10
C GLY A 173 -4.03 -12.96 -1.82
N ALA A 174 -3.97 -12.73 -3.13
CA ALA A 174 -2.74 -12.89 -3.91
C ALA A 174 -1.60 -11.99 -3.40
N LEU A 175 -1.87 -10.74 -3.01
CA LEU A 175 -0.86 -9.85 -2.41
C LEU A 175 -0.33 -10.36 -1.06
N ILE A 176 -1.16 -11.01 -0.24
CA ILE A 176 -0.72 -11.60 1.02
C ILE A 176 0.27 -12.75 0.74
N THR A 177 -0.07 -13.65 -0.18
CA THR A 177 0.81 -14.75 -0.58
C THR A 177 2.09 -14.24 -1.26
N LEU A 178 1.98 -13.24 -2.15
CA LEU A 178 3.13 -12.59 -2.78
C LEU A 178 4.08 -12.00 -1.72
N THR A 179 3.54 -11.36 -0.69
CA THR A 179 4.32 -10.80 0.43
C THR A 179 5.15 -11.90 1.11
N GLN A 180 4.53 -13.03 1.42
CA GLN A 180 5.21 -14.17 2.07
C GLN A 180 6.30 -14.75 1.17
N THR A 181 6.00 -14.95 -0.12
CA THR A 181 6.95 -15.50 -1.10
C THR A 181 8.17 -14.59 -1.25
N LEU A 182 7.96 -13.30 -1.48
CA LEU A 182 9.06 -12.35 -1.63
C LEU A 182 9.88 -12.17 -0.35
N ALA A 183 9.24 -12.26 0.82
CA ALA A 183 9.94 -12.21 2.11
C ALA A 183 10.93 -13.37 2.28
N THR A 184 10.55 -14.57 1.85
CA THR A 184 11.44 -15.75 1.92
C THR A 184 12.55 -15.70 0.88
N GLU A 185 12.25 -15.25 -0.34
CA GLU A 185 13.22 -15.18 -1.43
C GLU A 185 14.29 -14.11 -1.20
N TRP A 186 13.86 -12.91 -0.73
CA TRP A 186 14.74 -11.74 -0.62
C TRP A 186 15.29 -11.49 0.78
N GLY A 187 14.91 -12.30 1.76
CA GLY A 187 15.43 -12.20 3.13
C GLY A 187 16.96 -12.29 3.21
N LYS A 188 17.59 -13.10 2.36
CA LYS A 188 19.06 -13.21 2.23
C LYS A 188 19.74 -11.90 1.78
N HIS A 189 18.99 -10.95 1.24
CA HIS A 189 19.44 -9.62 0.85
C HIS A 189 19.03 -8.56 1.87
N ASN A 190 18.67 -8.96 3.09
CA ASN A 190 18.22 -8.05 4.15
C ASN A 190 17.04 -7.14 3.72
N ILE A 191 16.13 -7.69 2.91
CA ILE A 191 14.90 -7.04 2.46
C ILE A 191 13.73 -7.60 3.27
N ASN A 192 13.04 -6.75 4.02
CA ASN A 192 11.79 -7.11 4.68
C ASN A 192 10.62 -6.84 3.73
N VAL A 193 9.73 -7.80 3.58
CA VAL A 193 8.50 -7.65 2.79
C VAL A 193 7.32 -7.95 3.69
N ASN A 194 6.44 -6.96 3.90
CA ASN A 194 5.25 -7.11 4.74
C ASN A 194 4.02 -6.52 4.04
N ALA A 195 2.83 -6.88 4.49
CA ALA A 195 1.57 -6.35 4.02
C ALA A 195 0.83 -5.61 5.14
N ILE A 196 0.22 -4.48 4.80
CA ILE A 196 -0.83 -3.84 5.60
C ILE A 196 -2.16 -4.23 4.97
N CYS A 197 -3.10 -4.64 5.80
CA CYS A 197 -4.44 -5.06 5.41
C CYS A 197 -5.48 -4.11 6.03
N PRO A 198 -5.79 -2.96 5.39
CA PRO A 198 -6.78 -2.04 5.91
C PRO A 198 -8.17 -2.67 5.94
N GLY A 199 -8.96 -2.31 6.95
CA GLY A 199 -10.39 -2.52 7.00
C GLY A 199 -11.15 -1.40 6.29
N TYR A 200 -12.19 -0.90 6.93
CA TYR A 200 -13.00 0.20 6.39
C TYR A 200 -12.31 1.55 6.64
N PHE A 201 -11.79 2.14 5.57
CA PHE A 201 -11.22 3.49 5.56
C PHE A 201 -12.00 4.35 4.57
N PRO A 202 -12.57 5.51 4.97
CA PRO A 202 -13.22 6.43 4.07
C PRO A 202 -12.21 7.00 3.07
N THR A 203 -12.35 6.64 1.80
CA THR A 203 -11.51 7.12 0.72
C THR A 203 -12.36 7.29 -0.54
N LYS A 204 -11.83 7.92 -1.58
CA LYS A 204 -12.52 8.00 -2.87
C LYS A 204 -12.77 6.61 -3.51
N LEU A 205 -11.93 5.62 -3.20
CA LEU A 205 -12.11 4.24 -3.65
C LEU A 205 -13.29 3.57 -2.96
N SER A 206 -13.57 3.97 -1.73
CA SER A 206 -14.65 3.51 -0.87
C SER A 206 -15.74 4.58 -0.71
N ALA A 207 -16.03 5.32 -1.80
CA ALA A 207 -17.12 6.30 -1.81
C ALA A 207 -18.42 5.65 -1.33
N GLY A 208 -19.14 6.31 -0.42
CA GLY A 208 -20.32 5.76 0.25
C GLY A 208 -20.05 5.12 1.62
N LEU A 209 -18.79 4.87 2.01
CA LEU A 209 -18.52 4.40 3.39
C LEU A 209 -18.86 5.45 4.46
N ALA A 210 -18.75 6.74 4.14
CA ALA A 210 -19.15 7.79 5.07
C ALA A 210 -20.66 7.75 5.37
N GLU A 211 -21.48 7.41 4.36
CA GLU A 211 -22.93 7.24 4.49
C GLU A 211 -23.31 5.98 5.28
N ARG A 212 -22.38 5.04 5.41
CA ARG A 212 -22.52 3.78 6.15
C ARG A 212 -21.75 3.75 7.47
N ALA A 213 -21.40 4.90 8.01
CA ALA A 213 -20.58 4.99 9.23
C ALA A 213 -21.16 4.20 10.41
N ASP A 214 -22.49 4.28 10.62
CA ASP A 214 -23.17 3.54 11.70
C ASP A 214 -23.16 2.02 11.47
N GLU A 215 -23.27 1.56 10.22
CA GLU A 215 -23.20 0.14 9.89
C GLU A 215 -21.78 -0.38 10.12
N ILE A 216 -20.76 0.38 9.70
CA ILE A 216 -19.36 0.05 9.91
C ILE A 216 -19.03 0.00 11.40
N ALA A 217 -19.52 0.95 12.17
CA ALA A 217 -19.34 1.00 13.63
C ALA A 217 -19.88 -0.27 14.31
N LYS A 218 -21.04 -0.78 13.86
CA LYS A 218 -21.65 -2.01 14.41
C LYS A 218 -20.85 -3.28 14.14
N VAL A 219 -20.11 -3.34 13.02
CA VAL A 219 -19.32 -4.53 12.63
C VAL A 219 -17.83 -4.40 12.95
N THR A 220 -17.42 -3.26 13.49
CA THR A 220 -16.04 -3.00 13.91
C THR A 220 -15.98 -2.99 15.43
N PRO A 221 -15.25 -3.88 16.10
CA PRO A 221 -15.18 -3.92 17.57
C PRO A 221 -14.77 -2.61 18.24
N LEU A 222 -13.88 -1.81 17.58
CA LEU A 222 -13.56 -0.46 18.08
C LEU A 222 -14.64 0.59 17.79
N GLY A 223 -15.78 0.22 17.22
CA GLY A 223 -16.95 1.07 17.04
C GLY A 223 -16.79 2.19 16.01
N ARG A 224 -15.82 2.14 15.13
CA ARG A 224 -15.58 3.17 14.11
C ARG A 224 -14.81 2.65 12.89
N ALA A 225 -14.91 3.37 11.79
CA ALA A 225 -14.00 3.22 10.66
C ALA A 225 -12.59 3.72 11.01
N GLY A 226 -11.61 3.33 10.20
CA GLY A 226 -10.26 3.90 10.25
C GLY A 226 -10.26 5.37 9.83
N GLY A 227 -9.46 6.17 10.49
CA GLY A 227 -9.26 7.60 10.22
C GLY A 227 -7.87 7.91 9.68
N ASP A 228 -7.59 9.23 9.57
CA ASP A 228 -6.37 9.74 8.92
C ASP A 228 -5.07 9.32 9.61
N TYR A 229 -5.10 8.98 10.88
CA TYR A 229 -3.91 8.62 11.65
C TYR A 229 -3.72 7.11 11.82
N ASP A 230 -4.76 6.30 11.61
CA ASP A 230 -4.72 4.87 11.94
C ASP A 230 -3.74 4.07 11.05
N ILE A 231 -3.46 4.54 9.83
CA ILE A 231 -2.50 3.90 8.91
C ILE A 231 -1.07 4.39 9.09
N LYS A 232 -0.86 5.58 9.70
CA LYS A 232 0.46 6.23 9.83
C LYS A 232 1.44 5.42 10.68
N GLY A 233 1.02 4.98 11.87
CA GLY A 233 1.86 4.16 12.74
C GLY A 233 2.34 2.86 12.10
N PRO A 234 1.43 2.03 11.57
CA PRO A 234 1.78 0.78 10.88
C PRO A 234 2.76 0.94 9.71
N VAL A 235 2.61 1.96 8.86
CA VAL A 235 3.54 2.17 7.74
C VAL A 235 4.92 2.58 8.22
N VAL A 236 5.02 3.46 9.22
CA VAL A 236 6.30 3.85 9.83
C VAL A 236 6.97 2.64 10.50
N PHE A 237 6.22 1.81 11.22
CA PHE A 237 6.75 0.57 11.81
C PHE A 237 7.39 -0.32 10.75
N PHE A 238 6.67 -0.64 9.68
CA PHE A 238 7.20 -1.53 8.64
C PHE A 238 8.33 -0.89 7.80
N ALA A 239 8.36 0.43 7.67
CA ALA A 239 9.41 1.14 6.94
C ALA A 239 10.73 1.27 7.73
N SER A 240 10.70 1.08 9.04
CA SER A 240 11.78 1.43 9.96
C SER A 240 12.55 0.21 10.50
N GLU A 241 13.61 0.46 11.26
CA GLU A 241 14.36 -0.57 11.97
C GLU A 241 13.57 -1.21 13.13
N ALA A 242 12.44 -0.62 13.54
CA ALA A 242 11.54 -1.22 14.52
C ALA A 242 10.97 -2.57 14.04
N SER A 243 10.88 -2.77 12.73
CA SER A 243 10.43 -4.02 12.11
C SER A 243 11.55 -4.89 11.51
N ARG A 244 12.81 -4.65 11.85
CA ARG A 244 13.97 -5.33 11.22
C ARG A 244 13.92 -6.87 11.26
N HIS A 245 13.20 -7.45 12.23
CA HIS A 245 13.01 -8.91 12.36
C HIS A 245 11.57 -9.33 12.04
N VAL A 246 10.79 -8.47 11.37
CA VAL A 246 9.42 -8.76 10.92
C VAL A 246 9.42 -8.82 9.41
N SER A 247 9.13 -9.99 8.84
CA SER A 247 9.03 -10.19 7.38
C SER A 247 7.99 -11.26 7.08
N GLY A 248 7.27 -11.13 5.96
CA GLY A 248 6.22 -12.05 5.54
C GLY A 248 4.88 -11.87 6.28
N GLN A 249 4.71 -10.80 7.06
CA GLN A 249 3.51 -10.58 7.86
C GLN A 249 2.44 -9.80 7.09
N ALA A 250 1.18 -10.13 7.37
CA ALA A 250 -0.01 -9.41 6.91
C ALA A 250 -0.73 -8.84 8.14
N LEU A 251 -0.57 -7.53 8.38
CA LEU A 251 -1.09 -6.85 9.56
C LEU A 251 -2.44 -6.19 9.25
N ALA A 252 -3.50 -6.68 9.89
CA ALA A 252 -4.82 -6.06 9.79
C ALA A 252 -4.85 -4.73 10.58
N ILE A 253 -5.37 -3.69 9.94
CA ILE A 253 -5.65 -2.37 10.53
C ILE A 253 -7.14 -2.11 10.32
N ASP A 254 -7.98 -2.72 11.14
CA ASP A 254 -9.41 -2.84 10.89
C ASP A 254 -10.28 -2.70 12.15
N GLY A 255 -9.69 -2.25 13.23
CA GLY A 255 -10.39 -2.09 14.51
C GLY A 255 -10.91 -3.40 15.10
N GLY A 256 -10.31 -4.53 14.73
CA GLY A 256 -10.67 -5.86 15.20
C GLY A 256 -11.73 -6.56 14.33
N GLY A 257 -12.13 -5.96 13.21
CA GLY A 257 -13.21 -6.48 12.36
C GLY A 257 -12.95 -7.90 11.84
N SER A 258 -11.71 -8.22 11.43
CA SER A 258 -11.32 -9.55 10.95
C SER A 258 -11.06 -10.58 12.06
N ALA A 259 -11.02 -10.16 13.32
CA ALA A 259 -10.81 -11.04 14.47
C ALA A 259 -12.14 -11.60 15.05
N VAL A 260 -13.28 -11.10 14.58
CA VAL A 260 -14.60 -11.54 15.05
C VAL A 260 -14.88 -12.94 14.51
N ILE A 261 -15.13 -13.88 15.43
CA ILE A 261 -15.64 -15.21 15.11
C ILE A 261 -17.17 -15.17 15.27
N LEU A 262 -17.89 -15.56 14.25
CA LEU A 262 -19.34 -15.72 14.35
C LEU A 262 -19.60 -17.01 15.14
N ASN A 263 -20.19 -16.87 16.32
CA ASN A 263 -20.69 -17.98 17.14
C ASN A 263 -22.17 -18.26 16.78
#